data_6b5f542f207732a20e70d9f90983edfe
#
_entry.id   6b5f542f207732a20e70d9f90983edfe
#
_cell.length_a   1.000
_cell.length_b   1.000
_cell.length_c   1.000
_cell.angle_alpha   90.00
_cell.angle_beta   90.00
_cell.angle_gamma   90.00
#
_symmetry.space_group_name_H-M   'P 1'
#
loop_
_entity.id
_entity.type
_entity.pdbx_description
1 polymer ?
#
loop_
_entity_poly.entity_id
_entity_poly.type
_entity_poly.pdbx_seq_one_letter_code
_entity_poly.pdbx_strand_id
1 'polypeptide(L)'
;AKRSATFFKLNLKYADMTQNILLLAGDGIGPEIMAQAVRVLETLKADGLDVNWDNALIGGCAVDATGVPFPPETLAKCLAADAVLLGAVGGPQYDVLPREQRPERGLLAIRKEMQVFSNLRPAVVYPELVEASTLKPEVVAGLDIIIVRELVGDIYFGEPRGIEMRNGERVGFNTMIYSESEIRRIAHSAFKTAQKRGKKLCSVDKMNVLECTQLWRDVVIEVSAEYPDVELSHMLVDNAAMQLVRNPKQFDVMVTGNIFGDILSDAASMLTGSIGMLPSASLDINGKGLYEPIHGSAPDIAGTNMA
;
A
#
# COMPACT_ATOMS: atom_id res chain seq x y z
N ALA A 1 9.80 38.80 -13.59
CA ALA A 1 10.58 37.92 -12.71
C ALA A 1 10.43 36.47 -13.23
N LYS A 2 11.46 35.97 -13.89
CA LYS A 2 11.53 34.59 -14.39
C LYS A 2 11.79 33.68 -13.17
N ARG A 3 10.81 32.93 -12.72
CA ARG A 3 11.07 31.78 -11.82
C ARG A 3 11.56 30.61 -12.69
N SER A 4 12.82 30.30 -12.55
CA SER A 4 13.47 29.13 -13.11
C SER A 4 12.78 27.88 -12.53
N ALA A 5 12.11 27.12 -13.38
CA ALA A 5 11.68 25.78 -13.08
C ALA A 5 12.96 24.90 -13.03
N THR A 6 13.47 24.66 -11.84
CA THR A 6 14.50 23.66 -11.64
C THR A 6 13.82 22.30 -11.69
N PHE A 7 13.67 21.75 -12.90
CA PHE A 7 13.29 20.36 -13.07
C PHE A 7 14.32 19.49 -12.35
N PHE A 8 13.86 18.70 -11.41
CA PHE A 8 14.61 17.59 -10.85
C PHE A 8 15.18 16.77 -12.01
N LYS A 9 16.48 16.85 -12.24
CA LYS A 9 17.18 15.84 -13.00
C LYS A 9 17.15 14.56 -12.16
N LEU A 10 16.12 13.74 -12.34
CA LEU A 10 16.23 12.35 -12.02
C LEU A 10 17.46 11.81 -12.76
N ASN A 11 18.46 11.36 -12.03
CA ASN A 11 19.55 10.56 -12.57
C ASN A 11 18.97 9.21 -12.99
N LEU A 12 18.35 9.18 -14.16
CA LEU A 12 17.78 7.98 -14.76
C LEU A 12 18.94 7.12 -15.25
N LYS A 13 19.36 6.13 -14.46
CA LYS A 13 20.11 4.97 -14.93
C LYS A 13 19.35 4.13 -16.00
N TYR A 14 18.15 4.59 -16.40
CA TYR A 14 17.20 3.92 -17.31
C TYR A 14 16.90 4.76 -18.55
N ALA A 15 17.75 5.74 -18.89
CA ALA A 15 17.49 6.70 -19.98
C ALA A 15 17.45 6.09 -21.38
N ASP A 16 17.82 4.82 -21.56
CA ASP A 16 17.95 4.17 -22.88
C ASP A 16 17.00 2.98 -23.10
N MET A 17 16.01 2.74 -22.21
CA MET A 17 15.07 1.63 -22.36
C MET A 17 13.62 2.10 -22.23
N THR A 18 12.79 1.76 -23.19
CA THR A 18 11.33 1.97 -23.13
C THR A 18 10.76 1.29 -21.88
N GLN A 19 10.05 2.02 -21.03
CA GLN A 19 9.37 1.47 -19.87
C GLN A 19 7.96 1.00 -20.25
N ASN A 20 7.61 -0.23 -19.89
CA ASN A 20 6.31 -0.82 -20.16
C ASN A 20 5.46 -0.84 -18.89
N ILE A 21 4.36 -0.11 -18.88
CA ILE A 21 3.45 0.00 -17.75
C ILE A 21 2.19 -0.81 -18.04
N LEU A 22 1.76 -1.65 -17.09
CA LEU A 22 0.47 -2.31 -17.18
C LEU A 22 -0.58 -1.51 -16.42
N LEU A 23 -1.70 -1.23 -17.07
CA LEU A 23 -2.84 -0.51 -16.49
C LEU A 23 -3.95 -1.50 -16.14
N LEU A 24 -4.31 -1.53 -14.88
CA LEU A 24 -5.39 -2.34 -14.30
C LEU A 24 -6.45 -1.38 -13.74
N ALA A 25 -7.37 -0.93 -14.58
CA ALA A 25 -8.39 0.04 -14.15
C ALA A 25 -9.29 -0.52 -13.02
N GLY A 26 -9.70 -1.78 -13.12
CA GLY A 26 -10.54 -2.44 -12.12
C GLY A 26 -11.99 -1.94 -12.11
N ASP A 27 -12.53 -1.68 -10.92
CA ASP A 27 -13.95 -1.49 -10.64
C ASP A 27 -14.29 -0.06 -10.20
N GLY A 28 -15.58 0.26 -10.18
CA GLY A 28 -16.12 1.51 -9.66
C GLY A 28 -15.52 2.74 -10.33
N ILE A 29 -14.89 3.65 -9.54
CA ILE A 29 -14.22 4.84 -10.06
C ILE A 29 -12.86 4.52 -10.71
N GLY A 30 -12.39 3.27 -10.64
CA GLY A 30 -11.09 2.85 -11.18
C GLY A 30 -10.85 3.27 -12.63
N PRO A 31 -11.79 3.07 -13.58
CA PRO A 31 -11.65 3.56 -14.96
C PRO A 31 -11.53 5.08 -15.08
N GLU A 32 -12.24 5.84 -14.24
CA GLU A 32 -12.21 7.32 -14.26
C GLU A 32 -10.85 7.85 -13.82
N ILE A 33 -10.34 7.37 -12.69
CA ILE A 33 -9.02 7.78 -12.17
C ILE A 33 -7.89 7.30 -13.06
N MET A 34 -8.00 6.08 -13.63
CA MET A 34 -6.99 5.56 -14.55
C MET A 34 -6.91 6.40 -15.83
N ALA A 35 -8.04 6.91 -16.33
CA ALA A 35 -8.04 7.83 -17.48
C ALA A 35 -7.23 9.11 -17.17
N GLN A 36 -7.28 9.62 -15.93
CA GLN A 36 -6.46 10.79 -15.55
C GLN A 36 -4.97 10.43 -15.43
N ALA A 37 -4.65 9.23 -14.89
CA ALA A 37 -3.26 8.75 -14.85
C ALA A 37 -2.68 8.60 -16.26
N VAL A 38 -3.45 8.09 -17.23
CA VAL A 38 -3.03 8.00 -18.64
C VAL A 38 -2.74 9.37 -19.23
N ARG A 39 -3.57 10.40 -18.97
CA ARG A 39 -3.30 11.78 -19.42
C ARG A 39 -1.96 12.31 -18.90
N VAL A 40 -1.59 11.97 -17.67
CA VAL A 40 -0.28 12.32 -17.13
C VAL A 40 0.84 11.58 -17.88
N LEU A 41 0.68 10.28 -18.14
CA LEU A 41 1.66 9.49 -18.90
C LEU A 41 1.81 10.03 -20.33
N GLU A 42 0.73 10.43 -21.01
CA GLU A 42 0.75 11.04 -22.33
C GLU A 42 1.54 12.36 -22.34
N THR A 43 1.33 13.19 -21.31
CA THR A 43 2.07 14.45 -21.15
C THR A 43 3.56 14.19 -20.96
N LEU A 44 3.92 13.27 -20.07
CA LEU A 44 5.32 12.89 -19.82
C LEU A 44 5.98 12.27 -21.05
N LYS A 45 5.23 11.47 -21.81
CA LYS A 45 5.70 10.92 -23.10
C LYS A 45 5.97 12.02 -24.12
N ALA A 46 5.11 13.00 -24.22
CA ALA A 46 5.32 14.18 -25.07
C ALA A 46 6.56 15.00 -24.63
N ASP A 47 6.86 15.03 -23.33
CA ASP A 47 8.04 15.69 -22.75
C ASP A 47 9.33 14.82 -22.85
N GLY A 48 9.25 13.64 -23.49
CA GLY A 48 10.42 12.80 -23.80
C GLY A 48 10.61 11.58 -22.91
N LEU A 49 9.65 11.24 -22.04
CA LEU A 49 9.69 9.96 -21.32
C LEU A 49 9.38 8.81 -22.30
N ASP A 50 10.31 7.88 -22.47
CA ASP A 50 10.08 6.69 -23.30
C ASP A 50 9.26 5.66 -22.53
N VAL A 51 7.93 5.69 -22.72
CA VAL A 51 6.97 4.87 -22.00
C VAL A 51 5.90 4.33 -22.94
N ASN A 52 5.56 3.06 -22.79
CA ASN A 52 4.38 2.43 -23.38
C ASN A 52 3.50 1.83 -22.29
N TRP A 53 2.24 1.59 -22.59
CA TRP A 53 1.33 0.90 -21.68
C TRP A 53 0.38 -0.05 -22.39
N ASP A 54 -0.04 -1.06 -21.65
CA ASP A 54 -1.06 -2.03 -22.05
C ASP A 54 -2.11 -2.13 -20.95
N ASN A 55 -3.25 -2.76 -21.23
CA ASN A 55 -4.36 -2.91 -20.30
C ASN A 55 -4.62 -4.38 -20.02
N ALA A 56 -5.13 -4.67 -18.81
CA ALA A 56 -5.67 -5.97 -18.45
C ALA A 56 -6.79 -5.84 -17.41
N LEU A 57 -7.54 -6.92 -17.20
CA LEU A 57 -8.68 -6.98 -16.29
C LEU A 57 -8.25 -7.50 -14.93
N ILE A 58 -8.80 -6.91 -13.85
CA ILE A 58 -8.69 -7.38 -12.47
C ILE A 58 -9.96 -7.00 -11.70
N GLY A 59 -10.26 -7.77 -10.66
CA GLY A 59 -11.40 -7.45 -9.80
C GLY A 59 -12.72 -7.93 -10.34
N GLY A 60 -13.79 -7.18 -10.07
CA GLY A 60 -15.15 -7.52 -10.48
C GLY A 60 -15.33 -7.51 -11.98
N CYS A 61 -14.76 -6.54 -12.69
CA CYS A 61 -14.81 -6.51 -14.15
C CYS A 61 -14.13 -7.74 -14.79
N ALA A 62 -13.12 -8.30 -14.14
CA ALA A 62 -12.51 -9.55 -14.58
C ALA A 62 -13.43 -10.75 -14.30
N VAL A 63 -14.11 -10.78 -13.15
CA VAL A 63 -15.11 -11.82 -12.84
C VAL A 63 -16.23 -11.80 -13.86
N ASP A 64 -16.77 -10.63 -14.19
CA ASP A 64 -17.85 -10.49 -15.17
C ASP A 64 -17.44 -10.98 -16.57
N ALA A 65 -16.19 -10.76 -16.96
CA ALA A 65 -15.70 -11.13 -18.28
C ALA A 65 -15.19 -12.58 -18.37
N THR A 66 -14.61 -13.12 -17.28
CA THR A 66 -13.85 -14.39 -17.32
C THR A 66 -14.24 -15.40 -16.26
N GLY A 67 -15.06 -15.00 -15.27
CA GLY A 67 -15.42 -15.81 -14.12
C GLY A 67 -14.41 -15.87 -12.99
N VAL A 68 -13.24 -15.19 -13.13
CA VAL A 68 -12.17 -15.16 -12.11
C VAL A 68 -11.68 -13.73 -11.86
N PRO A 69 -11.39 -13.35 -10.58
CA PRO A 69 -11.00 -11.98 -10.25
C PRO A 69 -9.59 -11.60 -10.69
N PHE A 70 -8.75 -12.57 -11.04
CA PHE A 70 -7.39 -12.35 -11.51
C PHE A 70 -7.03 -13.40 -12.58
N PRO A 71 -7.25 -13.09 -13.87
CA PRO A 71 -6.98 -14.01 -14.97
C PRO A 71 -5.48 -14.33 -15.11
N PRO A 72 -5.12 -15.57 -15.51
CA PRO A 72 -3.72 -15.95 -15.76
C PRO A 72 -3.01 -15.06 -16.79
N GLU A 73 -3.74 -14.56 -17.79
CA GLU A 73 -3.21 -13.59 -18.76
C GLU A 73 -2.80 -12.28 -18.10
N THR A 74 -3.61 -11.77 -17.16
CA THR A 74 -3.29 -10.58 -16.39
C THR A 74 -2.02 -10.79 -15.57
N LEU A 75 -1.89 -11.94 -14.91
CA LEU A 75 -0.67 -12.29 -14.16
C LEU A 75 0.57 -12.27 -15.08
N ALA A 76 0.49 -12.90 -16.25
CA ALA A 76 1.61 -12.92 -17.20
C ALA A 76 2.04 -11.50 -17.60
N LYS A 77 1.07 -10.61 -17.87
CA LYS A 77 1.32 -9.20 -18.18
C LYS A 77 1.93 -8.44 -16.99
N CYS A 78 1.45 -8.67 -15.76
CA CYS A 78 2.02 -8.07 -14.55
C CYS A 78 3.49 -8.44 -14.36
N LEU A 79 3.84 -9.71 -14.59
CA LEU A 79 5.22 -10.18 -14.44
C LEU A 79 6.14 -9.63 -15.53
N ALA A 80 5.62 -9.37 -16.73
CA ALA A 80 6.39 -8.84 -17.86
C ALA A 80 6.56 -7.31 -17.82
N ALA A 81 5.64 -6.57 -17.22
CA ALA A 81 5.69 -5.11 -17.14
C ALA A 81 6.79 -4.62 -16.19
N ASP A 82 7.29 -3.39 -16.42
CA ASP A 82 8.26 -2.73 -15.53
C ASP A 82 7.57 -2.13 -14.29
N ALA A 83 6.30 -1.69 -14.45
CA ALA A 83 5.45 -1.21 -13.36
C ALA A 83 3.98 -1.54 -13.65
N VAL A 84 3.18 -1.64 -12.59
CA VAL A 84 1.73 -1.85 -12.68
C VAL A 84 1.01 -0.70 -12.01
N LEU A 85 0.08 -0.06 -12.71
CA LEU A 85 -0.86 0.90 -12.14
C LEU A 85 -2.21 0.21 -11.93
N LEU A 86 -2.72 0.28 -10.72
CA LEU A 86 -4.02 -0.27 -10.34
C LEU A 86 -4.96 0.89 -9.96
N GLY A 87 -6.18 0.87 -10.49
CA GLY A 87 -7.23 1.83 -10.13
C GLY A 87 -7.88 1.45 -8.80
N ALA A 88 -8.95 0.68 -8.86
CA ALA A 88 -9.66 0.22 -7.67
C ALA A 88 -10.29 -1.16 -7.90
N VAL A 89 -10.58 -1.88 -6.82
CA VAL A 89 -11.15 -3.24 -6.90
C VAL A 89 -12.29 -3.36 -5.91
N GLY A 90 -13.36 -4.05 -6.33
CA GLY A 90 -14.49 -4.40 -5.48
C GLY A 90 -15.76 -3.59 -5.76
N GLY A 91 -16.86 -4.09 -5.21
CA GLY A 91 -18.16 -3.46 -5.27
C GLY A 91 -19.22 -4.34 -4.61
N PRO A 92 -20.29 -3.75 -4.03
CA PRO A 92 -21.28 -4.47 -3.23
C PRO A 92 -22.00 -5.57 -4.01
N GLN A 93 -22.09 -5.47 -5.34
CA GLN A 93 -22.69 -6.48 -6.19
C GLN A 93 -21.95 -7.82 -6.16
N TYR A 94 -20.67 -7.83 -5.74
CA TYR A 94 -19.85 -9.04 -5.66
C TYR A 94 -19.85 -9.70 -4.28
N ASP A 95 -20.47 -9.10 -3.26
CA ASP A 95 -20.53 -9.63 -1.89
C ASP A 95 -21.26 -10.98 -1.80
N VAL A 96 -22.16 -11.24 -2.74
CA VAL A 96 -22.93 -12.49 -2.83
C VAL A 96 -22.13 -13.64 -3.45
N LEU A 97 -20.99 -13.36 -4.07
CA LEU A 97 -20.15 -14.38 -4.70
C LEU A 97 -19.43 -15.26 -3.66
N PRO A 98 -19.13 -16.51 -4.02
CA PRO A 98 -18.19 -17.33 -3.26
C PRO A 98 -16.90 -16.57 -2.99
N ARG A 99 -16.33 -16.79 -1.81
CA ARG A 99 -15.16 -16.01 -1.35
C ARG A 99 -13.98 -16.01 -2.33
N GLU A 100 -13.77 -17.13 -3.02
CA GLU A 100 -12.68 -17.32 -3.99
C GLU A 100 -12.87 -16.50 -5.27
N GLN A 101 -14.12 -16.10 -5.57
CA GLN A 101 -14.47 -15.32 -6.75
C GLN A 101 -14.62 -13.82 -6.46
N ARG A 102 -14.52 -13.41 -5.20
CA ARG A 102 -14.63 -11.99 -4.84
C ARG A 102 -13.46 -11.18 -5.39
N PRO A 103 -13.69 -9.94 -5.84
CA PRO A 103 -12.68 -9.05 -6.40
C PRO A 103 -11.42 -8.90 -5.54
N GLU A 104 -11.58 -8.83 -4.22
CA GLU A 104 -10.49 -8.68 -3.25
C GLU A 104 -9.49 -9.85 -3.30
N ARG A 105 -9.95 -11.05 -3.72
CA ARG A 105 -9.05 -12.20 -3.93
C ARG A 105 -8.08 -11.94 -5.09
N GLY A 106 -8.52 -11.20 -6.10
CA GLY A 106 -7.65 -10.74 -7.20
C GLY A 106 -6.56 -9.82 -6.70
N LEU A 107 -6.91 -8.87 -5.82
CA LEU A 107 -5.95 -7.94 -5.21
C LEU A 107 -4.92 -8.67 -4.32
N LEU A 108 -5.35 -9.62 -3.51
CA LEU A 108 -4.43 -10.42 -2.70
C LEU A 108 -3.52 -11.31 -3.59
N ALA A 109 -4.07 -11.87 -4.66
CA ALA A 109 -3.32 -12.71 -5.59
C ALA A 109 -2.23 -11.92 -6.31
N ILE A 110 -2.54 -10.75 -6.89
CA ILE A 110 -1.54 -9.93 -7.59
C ILE A 110 -0.38 -9.53 -6.66
N ARG A 111 -0.67 -9.13 -5.43
CA ARG A 111 0.35 -8.75 -4.43
C ARG A 111 1.29 -9.92 -4.12
N LYS A 112 0.72 -11.11 -3.93
CA LYS A 112 1.46 -12.33 -3.65
C LYS A 112 2.31 -12.78 -4.85
N GLU A 113 1.71 -12.86 -6.03
CA GLU A 113 2.38 -13.35 -7.24
C GLU A 113 3.49 -12.40 -7.73
N MET A 114 3.31 -11.10 -7.58
CA MET A 114 4.35 -10.12 -7.86
C MET A 114 5.38 -10.01 -6.72
N GLN A 115 5.19 -10.68 -5.57
CA GLN A 115 6.07 -10.59 -4.40
C GLN A 115 6.29 -9.17 -3.87
N VAL A 116 5.28 -8.29 -4.01
CA VAL A 116 5.36 -6.87 -3.61
C VAL A 116 5.08 -6.71 -2.12
N PHE A 117 6.01 -7.14 -1.30
CA PHE A 117 5.88 -7.25 0.16
C PHE A 117 5.96 -5.92 0.90
N SER A 118 6.63 -4.92 0.34
CA SER A 118 6.86 -3.63 1.00
C SER A 118 5.88 -2.58 0.51
N ASN A 119 4.82 -2.36 1.26
CA ASN A 119 3.81 -1.36 0.93
C ASN A 119 4.11 -0.04 1.63
N LEU A 120 4.41 0.98 0.85
CA LEU A 120 4.68 2.33 1.29
C LEU A 120 3.40 3.16 1.24
N ARG A 121 2.95 3.64 2.40
CA ARG A 121 1.76 4.48 2.56
C ARG A 121 2.13 5.82 3.19
N PRO A 122 2.36 6.86 2.39
CA PRO A 122 2.62 8.19 2.91
C PRO A 122 1.34 8.83 3.44
N ALA A 123 1.46 9.57 4.55
CA ALA A 123 0.44 10.47 5.07
C ALA A 123 1.04 11.87 5.15
N VAL A 124 0.82 12.66 4.11
CA VAL A 124 1.37 14.01 3.96
C VAL A 124 0.23 15.01 3.99
N VAL A 125 0.35 16.04 4.83
CA VAL A 125 -0.61 17.15 4.88
C VAL A 125 -0.06 18.31 4.07
N TYR A 126 -0.69 18.58 2.94
CA TYR A 126 -0.36 19.75 2.12
C TYR A 126 -0.81 21.03 2.81
N PRO A 127 -0.04 22.13 2.73
CA PRO A 127 -0.40 23.39 3.39
C PRO A 127 -1.81 23.88 3.04
N GLU A 128 -2.25 23.65 1.81
CA GLU A 128 -3.56 24.04 1.29
C GLU A 128 -4.72 23.20 1.85
N LEU A 129 -4.42 22.03 2.40
CA LEU A 129 -5.40 21.07 2.93
C LEU A 129 -5.42 20.98 4.47
N VAL A 130 -4.64 21.79 5.16
CA VAL A 130 -4.56 21.76 6.64
C VAL A 130 -5.96 21.93 7.28
N GLU A 131 -6.77 22.86 6.76
CA GLU A 131 -8.12 23.14 7.25
C GLU A 131 -9.15 22.05 6.86
N ALA A 132 -8.82 21.15 5.95
CA ALA A 132 -9.67 20.03 5.58
C ALA A 132 -9.57 18.86 6.58
N SER A 133 -8.53 18.85 7.42
CA SER A 133 -8.39 17.84 8.48
C SER A 133 -9.46 18.02 9.55
N THR A 134 -9.90 16.89 10.12
CA THR A 134 -10.79 16.89 11.29
C THR A 134 -10.07 17.22 12.61
N LEU A 135 -8.73 17.20 12.59
CA LEU A 135 -7.91 17.59 13.73
C LEU A 135 -7.54 19.07 13.66
N LYS A 136 -7.11 19.62 14.79
CA LYS A 136 -6.65 21.00 14.85
C LYS A 136 -5.43 21.23 13.97
N PRO A 137 -5.34 22.39 13.28
CA PRO A 137 -4.23 22.73 12.41
C PRO A 137 -2.83 22.54 13.03
N GLU A 138 -2.67 22.91 14.31
CA GLU A 138 -1.39 22.76 15.02
C GLU A 138 -0.95 21.30 15.19
N VAL A 139 -1.87 20.34 15.12
CA VAL A 139 -1.58 18.90 15.19
C VAL A 139 -1.07 18.38 13.85
N VAL A 140 -1.67 18.81 12.74
CA VAL A 140 -1.47 18.22 11.42
C VAL A 140 -0.61 19.04 10.45
N ALA A 141 -0.49 20.36 10.65
CA ALA A 141 0.28 21.21 9.72
C ALA A 141 1.73 20.74 9.61
N GLY A 142 2.18 20.47 8.37
CA GLY A 142 3.52 19.98 8.08
C GLY A 142 3.75 18.50 8.43
N LEU A 143 2.68 17.72 8.60
CA LEU A 143 2.76 16.27 8.78
C LEU A 143 3.30 15.61 7.53
N ASP A 144 4.29 14.73 7.71
CA ASP A 144 4.87 13.88 6.66
C ASP A 144 5.37 12.59 7.29
N ILE A 145 4.55 11.55 7.23
CA ILE A 145 4.83 10.21 7.78
C ILE A 145 4.80 9.20 6.62
N ILE A 146 5.64 8.18 6.68
CA ILE A 146 5.50 6.97 5.85
C ILE A 146 5.25 5.77 6.75
N ILE A 147 4.18 5.03 6.47
CA ILE A 147 3.92 3.72 7.05
C ILE A 147 4.38 2.65 6.06
N VAL A 148 5.36 1.86 6.46
CA VAL A 148 5.87 0.70 5.74
C VAL A 148 5.12 -0.53 6.26
N ARG A 149 4.14 -1.00 5.48
CA ARG A 149 3.31 -2.16 5.80
C ARG A 149 3.88 -3.39 5.12
N GLU A 150 4.14 -4.46 5.87
CA GLU A 150 4.35 -5.77 5.25
C GLU A 150 3.03 -6.23 4.62
N LEU A 151 3.05 -6.73 3.37
CA LEU A 151 1.82 -6.85 2.58
C LEU A 151 1.43 -8.27 2.21
N VAL A 152 2.33 -9.25 2.30
CA VAL A 152 2.12 -10.61 1.78
C VAL A 152 2.18 -11.72 2.84
N GLY A 153 2.22 -11.34 4.10
CA GLY A 153 2.17 -12.24 5.27
C GLY A 153 0.96 -11.99 6.17
N ASP A 154 1.11 -12.36 7.44
CA ASP A 154 0.16 -12.11 8.52
C ASP A 154 -1.13 -12.93 8.41
N ILE A 155 -2.13 -12.52 9.17
CA ILE A 155 -3.47 -13.14 9.26
C ILE A 155 -4.23 -13.14 7.92
N TYR A 156 -3.82 -12.31 6.96
CA TYR A 156 -4.43 -12.25 5.62
C TYR A 156 -4.08 -13.47 4.76
N PHE A 157 -2.93 -14.09 5.01
CA PHE A 157 -2.42 -15.22 4.23
C PHE A 157 -2.18 -16.49 5.06
N GLY A 158 -2.15 -16.38 6.40
CA GLY A 158 -1.83 -17.49 7.29
C GLY A 158 -2.86 -18.62 7.23
N GLU A 159 -2.35 -19.84 7.36
CA GLU A 159 -3.12 -21.08 7.45
C GLU A 159 -2.77 -21.81 8.76
N PRO A 160 -3.69 -22.60 9.35
CA PRO A 160 -5.08 -22.86 8.92
C PRO A 160 -6.02 -21.65 9.16
N ARG A 161 -7.07 -21.57 8.37
CA ARG A 161 -8.11 -20.54 8.49
C ARG A 161 -9.47 -21.07 8.04
N GLY A 162 -10.55 -20.57 8.59
CA GLY A 162 -11.87 -21.01 8.15
C GLY A 162 -12.98 -20.78 9.15
N ILE A 163 -14.12 -21.36 8.82
CA ILE A 163 -15.28 -21.49 9.70
C ILE A 163 -15.64 -22.99 9.73
N GLU A 164 -15.65 -23.58 10.90
CA GLU A 164 -15.98 -25.01 11.07
C GLU A 164 -16.89 -25.24 12.27
N MET A 165 -17.48 -26.43 12.35
CA MET A 165 -18.26 -26.85 13.51
C MET A 165 -17.33 -27.44 14.57
N ARG A 166 -17.35 -26.86 15.77
CA ARG A 166 -16.67 -27.39 16.98
C ARG A 166 -17.69 -27.47 18.11
N ASN A 167 -17.81 -28.65 18.76
CA ASN A 167 -18.69 -28.85 19.89
C ASN A 167 -20.15 -28.39 19.66
N GLY A 168 -20.66 -28.51 18.42
CA GLY A 168 -22.06 -28.16 18.08
C GLY A 168 -22.30 -26.68 17.72
N GLU A 169 -21.25 -25.85 17.68
CA GLU A 169 -21.34 -24.45 17.26
C GLU A 169 -20.35 -24.11 16.14
N ARG A 170 -20.62 -23.03 15.40
CA ARG A 170 -19.71 -22.52 14.36
C ARG A 170 -18.58 -21.73 14.99
N VAL A 171 -17.33 -22.07 14.65
CA VAL A 171 -16.13 -21.38 15.10
C VAL A 171 -15.39 -20.84 13.89
N GLY A 172 -15.12 -19.53 13.89
CA GLY A 172 -14.29 -18.88 12.89
C GLY A 172 -12.88 -18.65 13.42
N PHE A 173 -11.85 -18.92 12.61
CA PHE A 173 -10.45 -18.75 13.01
C PHE A 173 -9.57 -18.34 11.84
N ASN A 174 -8.51 -17.61 12.15
CA ASN A 174 -7.42 -17.25 11.25
C ASN A 174 -6.08 -17.39 11.98
N THR A 175 -5.02 -17.66 11.24
CA THR A 175 -3.67 -17.77 11.77
C THR A 175 -2.87 -16.52 11.43
N MET A 176 -2.32 -15.83 12.44
CA MET A 176 -1.30 -14.81 12.27
C MET A 176 0.06 -15.47 12.25
N ILE A 177 0.80 -15.31 11.17
CA ILE A 177 2.10 -15.96 10.98
C ILE A 177 3.06 -15.06 10.21
N TYR A 178 4.30 -14.99 10.69
CA TYR A 178 5.46 -14.44 9.99
C TYR A 178 6.67 -15.34 10.20
N SER A 179 7.43 -15.55 9.15
CA SER A 179 8.78 -16.12 9.24
C SER A 179 9.81 -15.01 9.51
N GLU A 180 10.95 -15.38 10.06
CA GLU A 180 12.08 -14.47 10.25
C GLU A 180 12.50 -13.77 8.96
N SER A 181 12.54 -14.50 7.83
CA SER A 181 12.92 -13.93 6.52
C SER A 181 11.94 -12.87 6.01
N GLU A 182 10.64 -13.03 6.28
CA GLU A 182 9.63 -12.03 5.93
C GLU A 182 9.79 -10.76 6.75
N ILE A 183 10.03 -10.91 8.05
CA ILE A 183 10.27 -9.77 8.93
C ILE A 183 11.58 -9.07 8.56
N ARG A 184 12.64 -9.81 8.30
CA ARG A 184 13.95 -9.28 7.95
C ARG A 184 13.91 -8.44 6.68
N ARG A 185 13.24 -8.93 5.61
CA ARG A 185 13.13 -8.18 4.34
C ARG A 185 12.36 -6.88 4.48
N ILE A 186 11.27 -6.86 5.27
CA ILE A 186 10.49 -5.62 5.47
C ILE A 186 11.24 -4.64 6.40
N ALA A 187 11.95 -5.13 7.40
CA ALA A 187 12.79 -4.34 8.26
C ALA A 187 13.87 -3.60 7.44
N HIS A 188 14.59 -4.30 6.55
CA HIS A 188 15.55 -3.66 5.64
C HIS A 188 14.92 -2.58 4.76
N SER A 189 13.71 -2.82 4.23
CA SER A 189 12.99 -1.82 3.45
C SER A 189 12.67 -0.57 4.27
N ALA A 190 12.21 -0.75 5.51
CA ALA A 190 11.88 0.34 6.42
C ALA A 190 13.12 1.14 6.87
N PHE A 191 14.21 0.47 7.22
CA PHE A 191 15.47 1.15 7.58
C PHE A 191 16.04 1.95 6.41
N LYS A 192 16.08 1.39 5.20
CA LYS A 192 16.49 2.11 3.97
C LYS A 192 15.59 3.31 3.67
N THR A 193 14.29 3.20 3.95
CA THR A 193 13.35 4.31 3.83
C THR A 193 13.66 5.39 4.86
N ALA A 194 13.91 5.03 6.12
CA ALA A 194 14.27 5.96 7.18
C ALA A 194 15.60 6.68 6.90
N GLN A 195 16.61 5.99 6.34
CA GLN A 195 17.89 6.60 5.94
C GLN A 195 17.74 7.74 4.92
N LYS A 196 16.72 7.65 4.04
CA LYS A 196 16.42 8.68 3.03
C LYS A 196 15.60 9.84 3.60
N ARG A 197 15.16 9.75 4.86
CA ARG A 197 14.29 10.71 5.55
C ARG A 197 14.95 11.22 6.84
N GLY A 198 14.17 11.41 7.90
CA GLY A 198 14.63 11.93 9.19
C GLY A 198 15.42 10.95 10.05
N LYS A 199 15.72 9.74 9.53
CA LYS A 199 16.49 8.68 10.23
C LYS A 199 15.86 8.22 11.54
N LYS A 200 14.53 8.25 11.61
CA LYS A 200 13.73 7.74 12.73
C LYS A 200 12.80 6.65 12.25
N LEU A 201 12.89 5.48 12.87
CA LEU A 201 12.03 4.33 12.61
C LEU A 201 11.29 3.91 13.88
N CYS A 202 9.97 3.87 13.81
CA CYS A 202 9.13 3.29 14.86
C CYS A 202 8.59 1.93 14.40
N SER A 203 9.04 0.84 15.04
CA SER A 203 8.48 -0.49 14.82
C SER A 203 7.24 -0.68 15.69
N VAL A 204 6.11 -1.02 15.05
CA VAL A 204 4.82 -1.16 15.72
C VAL A 204 4.39 -2.62 15.72
N ASP A 205 4.07 -3.13 16.91
CA ASP A 205 3.72 -4.52 17.16
C ASP A 205 2.72 -4.69 18.32
N LYS A 206 2.42 -5.93 18.70
CA LYS A 206 1.63 -6.28 19.88
C LYS A 206 2.33 -7.39 20.67
N MET A 207 3.65 -7.26 20.85
CA MET A 207 4.53 -8.29 21.41
C MET A 207 4.16 -8.73 22.82
N ASN A 208 3.45 -7.91 23.58
CA ASN A 208 3.05 -8.22 24.95
C ASN A 208 1.95 -9.30 25.06
N VAL A 209 1.33 -9.70 23.94
CA VAL A 209 0.26 -10.71 23.89
C VAL A 209 0.33 -11.65 22.68
N LEU A 210 1.17 -11.38 21.66
CA LEU A 210 1.24 -12.15 20.43
C LEU A 210 2.68 -12.59 20.15
N GLU A 211 2.94 -13.89 20.20
CA GLU A 211 4.26 -14.50 19.96
C GLU A 211 4.79 -14.18 18.57
N CYS A 212 3.92 -14.16 17.56
CA CYS A 212 4.26 -13.78 16.19
C CYS A 212 4.88 -12.36 16.14
N THR A 213 4.36 -11.43 16.94
CA THR A 213 4.87 -10.06 17.00
C THR A 213 6.01 -9.88 18.00
N GLN A 214 6.22 -10.82 18.95
CA GLN A 214 7.46 -10.90 19.70
C GLN A 214 8.62 -11.22 18.75
N LEU A 215 8.48 -12.24 17.89
CA LEU A 215 9.48 -12.56 16.87
C LEU A 215 9.73 -11.34 15.95
N TRP A 216 8.66 -10.62 15.56
CA TRP A 216 8.79 -9.37 14.79
C TRP A 216 9.74 -8.38 15.46
N ARG A 217 9.54 -8.10 16.75
CA ARG A 217 10.37 -7.16 17.50
C ARG A 217 11.82 -7.62 17.56
N ASP A 218 12.05 -8.88 17.87
CA ASP A 218 13.38 -9.45 18.03
C ASP A 218 14.18 -9.33 16.72
N VAL A 219 13.58 -9.71 15.59
CA VAL A 219 14.22 -9.60 14.26
C VAL A 219 14.46 -8.16 13.84
N VAL A 220 13.52 -7.24 14.11
CA VAL A 220 13.73 -5.81 13.80
C VAL A 220 14.89 -5.24 14.61
N ILE A 221 15.05 -5.65 15.89
CA ILE A 221 16.20 -5.26 16.73
C ILE A 221 17.50 -5.82 16.13
N GLU A 222 17.54 -7.08 15.72
CA GLU A 222 18.73 -7.67 15.08
C GLU A 222 19.13 -6.90 13.82
N VAL A 223 18.17 -6.61 12.93
CA VAL A 223 18.42 -5.86 11.69
C VAL A 223 18.91 -4.45 11.97
N SER A 224 18.48 -3.82 13.07
CA SER A 224 18.89 -2.46 13.42
C SER A 224 20.40 -2.29 13.58
N ALA A 225 21.12 -3.36 13.96
CA ALA A 225 22.58 -3.33 14.08
C ALA A 225 23.29 -3.01 12.76
N GLU A 226 22.66 -3.26 11.61
CA GLU A 226 23.17 -2.93 10.28
C GLU A 226 22.90 -1.47 9.88
N TYR A 227 22.10 -0.72 10.66
CA TYR A 227 21.69 0.66 10.40
C TYR A 227 21.96 1.58 11.61
N PRO A 228 23.22 1.73 12.05
CA PRO A 228 23.56 2.47 13.27
C PRO A 228 23.26 3.97 13.19
N ASP A 229 22.96 4.48 11.99
CA ASP A 229 22.58 5.87 11.74
C ASP A 229 21.08 6.12 11.81
N VAL A 230 20.27 5.09 12.07
CA VAL A 230 18.80 5.20 12.20
C VAL A 230 18.40 4.97 13.67
N GLU A 231 17.69 5.93 14.24
CA GLU A 231 17.10 5.82 15.58
C GLU A 231 15.90 4.86 15.53
N LEU A 232 16.02 3.70 16.17
CA LEU A 232 14.93 2.74 16.29
C LEU A 232 14.17 2.95 17.61
N SER A 233 12.86 3.02 17.50
CA SER A 233 11.93 2.96 18.64
C SER A 233 10.87 1.88 18.43
N HIS A 234 10.20 1.48 19.50
CA HIS A 234 9.13 0.49 19.47
C HIS A 234 7.88 1.02 20.12
N MET A 235 6.73 0.66 19.56
CA MET A 235 5.44 1.04 20.14
C MET A 235 4.43 -0.10 20.01
N LEU A 236 3.60 -0.32 21.01
CA LEU A 236 2.46 -1.22 20.88
C LEU A 236 1.40 -0.59 19.99
N VAL A 237 0.73 -1.38 19.17
CA VAL A 237 -0.18 -0.90 18.12
C VAL A 237 -1.35 -0.06 18.65
N ASP A 238 -1.89 -0.41 19.81
CA ASP A 238 -2.95 0.36 20.48
C ASP A 238 -2.46 1.75 20.88
N ASN A 239 -1.24 1.87 21.42
CA ASN A 239 -0.62 3.14 21.69
C ASN A 239 -0.29 3.91 20.40
N ALA A 240 0.21 3.23 19.37
CA ALA A 240 0.49 3.87 18.08
C ALA A 240 -0.78 4.51 17.47
N ALA A 241 -1.92 3.82 17.53
CA ALA A 241 -3.20 4.35 17.10
C ALA A 241 -3.60 5.63 17.86
N MET A 242 -3.43 5.64 19.20
CA MET A 242 -3.67 6.84 20.00
C MET A 242 -2.70 7.98 19.66
N GLN A 243 -1.42 7.68 19.46
CA GLN A 243 -0.39 8.67 19.19
C GLN A 243 -0.52 9.27 17.77
N LEU A 244 -1.00 8.53 16.79
CA LEU A 244 -1.34 9.08 15.48
C LEU A 244 -2.35 10.21 15.57
N VAL A 245 -3.35 10.09 16.44
CA VAL A 245 -4.36 11.16 16.65
C VAL A 245 -3.82 12.28 17.55
N ARG A 246 -3.05 11.93 18.59
CA ARG A 246 -2.62 12.88 19.63
C ARG A 246 -1.39 13.70 19.23
N ASN A 247 -0.38 13.06 18.68
CA ASN A 247 0.92 13.64 18.35
C ASN A 247 1.55 12.95 17.14
N PRO A 248 0.94 13.04 15.94
CA PRO A 248 1.42 12.33 14.76
C PRO A 248 2.83 12.77 14.32
N LYS A 249 3.23 14.01 14.59
CA LYS A 249 4.54 14.58 14.19
C LYS A 249 5.74 13.95 14.89
N GLN A 250 5.53 13.08 15.87
CA GLN A 250 6.63 12.31 16.47
C GLN A 250 7.15 11.22 15.54
N PHE A 251 6.33 10.80 14.55
CA PHE A 251 6.68 9.74 13.61
C PHE A 251 7.30 10.32 12.34
N ASP A 252 8.31 9.65 11.81
CA ASP A 252 8.88 9.87 10.48
C ASP A 252 8.60 8.63 9.61
N VAL A 253 9.14 7.47 9.99
CA VAL A 253 8.83 6.19 9.36
C VAL A 253 8.29 5.22 10.42
N MET A 254 7.20 4.55 10.09
CA MET A 254 6.66 3.46 10.90
C MET A 254 6.77 2.16 10.12
N VAL A 255 7.09 1.03 10.77
CA VAL A 255 7.06 -0.30 10.16
C VAL A 255 6.19 -1.23 10.99
N THR A 256 5.36 -2.03 10.31
CA THR A 256 4.44 -2.94 10.99
C THR A 256 3.95 -4.06 10.08
N GLY A 257 3.34 -5.09 10.67
CA GLY A 257 2.70 -6.20 9.97
C GLY A 257 1.48 -5.76 9.15
N ASN A 258 0.91 -6.71 8.44
CA ASN A 258 -0.11 -6.47 7.42
C ASN A 258 -1.39 -5.86 8.02
N ILE A 259 -2.04 -6.54 8.97
CA ILE A 259 -3.31 -6.05 9.54
C ILE A 259 -3.14 -4.74 10.31
N PHE A 260 -2.07 -4.60 11.09
CA PHE A 260 -1.83 -3.36 11.84
C PHE A 260 -1.49 -2.21 10.90
N GLY A 261 -0.73 -2.49 9.84
CA GLY A 261 -0.39 -1.50 8.81
C GLY A 261 -1.60 -1.02 8.02
N ASP A 262 -2.56 -1.89 7.76
CA ASP A 262 -3.84 -1.53 7.15
C ASP A 262 -4.59 -0.53 8.02
N ILE A 263 -4.86 -0.90 9.26
CA ILE A 263 -5.63 -0.08 10.20
C ILE A 263 -4.94 1.27 10.48
N LEU A 264 -3.63 1.25 10.73
CA LEU A 264 -2.90 2.47 11.08
C LEU A 264 -2.74 3.42 9.89
N SER A 265 -2.56 2.90 8.66
CA SER A 265 -2.45 3.76 7.49
C SER A 265 -3.78 4.39 7.10
N ASP A 266 -4.90 3.67 7.28
CA ASP A 266 -6.22 4.21 7.05
C ASP A 266 -6.58 5.27 8.11
N ALA A 267 -6.22 5.03 9.38
CA ALA A 267 -6.33 6.05 10.42
C ALA A 267 -5.47 7.29 10.11
N ALA A 268 -4.23 7.08 9.63
CA ALA A 268 -3.34 8.18 9.24
C ALA A 268 -3.86 8.97 8.03
N SER A 269 -4.57 8.32 7.10
CA SER A 269 -5.17 8.99 5.95
C SER A 269 -6.19 10.06 6.36
N MET A 270 -6.92 9.83 7.44
CA MET A 270 -7.89 10.79 7.99
C MET A 270 -7.25 12.08 8.53
N LEU A 271 -5.96 12.03 8.88
CA LEU A 271 -5.22 13.22 9.33
C LEU A 271 -5.01 14.23 8.20
N THR A 272 -4.97 13.76 6.94
CA THR A 272 -4.62 14.57 5.78
C THR A 272 -5.78 15.39 5.21
N GLY A 273 -6.99 15.12 5.67
CA GLY A 273 -8.21 15.80 5.21
C GLY A 273 -8.72 15.34 3.84
N SER A 274 -7.98 14.50 3.11
CA SER A 274 -8.41 13.96 1.83
C SER A 274 -7.74 12.62 1.53
N ILE A 275 -8.49 11.54 1.61
CA ILE A 275 -8.02 10.19 1.23
C ILE A 275 -7.69 10.10 -0.27
N GLY A 276 -8.37 10.89 -1.11
CA GLY A 276 -8.16 10.91 -2.55
C GLY A 276 -6.78 11.41 -3.00
N MET A 277 -6.06 12.12 -2.11
CA MET A 277 -4.73 12.65 -2.41
C MET A 277 -3.58 11.71 -2.04
N LEU A 278 -3.87 10.54 -1.50
CA LEU A 278 -2.84 9.66 -0.95
C LEU A 278 -2.53 8.48 -1.89
N PRO A 279 -1.25 8.36 -2.31
CA PRO A 279 -0.79 7.22 -3.10
C PRO A 279 -0.40 6.04 -2.21
N SER A 280 -0.33 4.86 -2.82
CA SER A 280 0.23 3.64 -2.26
C SER A 280 1.18 3.00 -3.25
N ALA A 281 2.36 2.58 -2.81
CA ALA A 281 3.31 1.85 -3.63
C ALA A 281 3.67 0.53 -2.93
N SER A 282 3.42 -0.58 -3.61
CA SER A 282 3.82 -1.91 -3.14
C SER A 282 5.00 -2.39 -3.95
N LEU A 283 6.13 -2.65 -3.31
CA LEU A 283 7.41 -2.92 -3.97
C LEU A 283 7.91 -4.33 -3.68
N ASP A 284 8.55 -4.95 -4.67
CA ASP A 284 9.32 -6.17 -4.51
C ASP A 284 10.74 -5.87 -4.00
N ILE A 285 11.57 -6.90 -3.88
CA ILE A 285 12.95 -6.78 -3.42
C ILE A 285 13.86 -5.98 -4.38
N ASN A 286 13.50 -5.89 -5.66
CA ASN A 286 14.25 -5.20 -6.72
C ASN A 286 13.73 -3.78 -6.96
N GLY A 287 12.61 -3.40 -6.33
CA GLY A 287 11.95 -2.11 -6.52
C GLY A 287 10.91 -2.08 -7.63
N LYS A 288 10.58 -3.23 -8.25
CA LYS A 288 9.42 -3.34 -9.14
C LYS A 288 8.15 -3.12 -8.32
N GLY A 289 7.21 -2.31 -8.84
CA GLY A 289 6.08 -1.83 -8.06
C GLY A 289 4.71 -2.04 -8.67
N LEU A 290 3.74 -2.21 -7.76
CA LEU A 290 2.32 -2.04 -7.96
C LEU A 290 1.94 -0.71 -7.29
N TYR A 291 1.40 0.22 -8.07
CA TYR A 291 1.04 1.57 -7.63
C TYR A 291 -0.46 1.74 -7.72
N GLU A 292 -1.06 2.21 -6.63
CA GLU A 292 -2.51 2.36 -6.51
C GLU A 292 -2.85 3.56 -5.61
N PRO A 293 -4.04 4.18 -5.72
CA PRO A 293 -4.53 5.08 -4.69
C PRO A 293 -4.84 4.31 -3.40
N ILE A 294 -4.89 5.00 -2.26
CA ILE A 294 -5.30 4.37 -0.99
C ILE A 294 -6.80 4.10 -0.94
N HIS A 295 -7.63 4.97 -1.56
CA HIS A 295 -9.09 4.84 -1.54
C HIS A 295 -9.59 3.60 -2.30
N GLY A 296 -10.80 3.16 -1.98
CA GLY A 296 -11.49 2.05 -2.65
C GLY A 296 -12.18 2.45 -3.96
N SER A 297 -13.08 1.59 -4.42
CA SER A 297 -13.80 1.71 -5.70
C SER A 297 -14.93 2.76 -5.71
N ALA A 298 -15.34 3.29 -4.55
CA ALA A 298 -16.36 4.31 -4.38
C ALA A 298 -17.57 4.14 -5.35
N PRO A 299 -18.31 3.02 -5.27
CA PRO A 299 -19.33 2.66 -6.26
C PRO A 299 -20.50 3.65 -6.31
N ASP A 300 -20.71 4.41 -5.25
CA ASP A 300 -21.74 5.44 -5.10
C ASP A 300 -21.53 6.66 -6.01
N ILE A 301 -20.28 6.96 -6.37
CA ILE A 301 -19.94 8.08 -7.26
C ILE A 301 -19.37 7.61 -8.62
N ALA A 302 -19.31 6.31 -8.86
CA ALA A 302 -18.81 5.77 -10.14
C ALA A 302 -19.67 6.23 -11.31
N GLY A 303 -19.03 6.62 -12.43
CA GLY A 303 -19.70 7.13 -13.62
C GLY A 303 -20.09 8.60 -13.54
N THR A 304 -19.76 9.31 -12.45
CA THR A 304 -20.13 10.73 -12.28
C THR A 304 -19.00 11.70 -12.59
N ASN A 305 -17.78 11.22 -12.81
CA ASN A 305 -16.54 12.02 -12.95
C ASN A 305 -16.31 12.97 -11.77
N MET A 306 -16.66 12.55 -10.55
CA MET A 306 -16.44 13.30 -9.32
C MET A 306 -15.19 12.83 -8.57
N ALA A 307 -14.61 11.70 -8.99
CA ALA A 307 -13.41 11.13 -8.38
C ALA A 307 -12.12 11.79 -8.89
#